data_32849180aff6ad4ded7a399da7c778b3
#
_entry.id   32849180aff6ad4ded7a399da7c778b3
#
_cell.length_a   1.000
_cell.length_b   1.000
_cell.length_c   1.000
_cell.angle_alpha   90.00
_cell.angle_beta   90.00
_cell.angle_gamma   90.00
#
_symmetry.space_group_name_H-M   'P 1'
#
loop_
_entity.id
_entity.type
_entity.pdbx_description
1 polymer ?
#
loop_
_entity_poly.entity_id
_entity_poly.type
_entity_poly.pdbx_seq_one_letter_code
_entity_poly.pdbx_strand_id
1 'polypeptide(L)'
;MVAAFLSHNASAGDLIVVQDAWEGLTFDRYYRGQAQWLSVPPIDSHEVHRIDLVIAEMNQPEAMTPVLRAITVTLTSGHDVWLVGSIPIARWRDAPPGQTPLPPRPSEMPTGWWMGSYLSWWNQQVTTLLLDHAEQEKVETIAAPGPVNHFEDVSVVRFAGYKPGPE
;
A
#
# COMPACT_ATOMS: atom_id res chain seq x y z
N MET A 1 5.42 13.53 8.73
CA MET A 1 5.65 12.75 9.98
C MET A 1 5.96 11.30 9.67
N VAL A 2 5.07 10.55 9.00
CA VAL A 2 5.28 9.14 8.61
C VAL A 2 6.54 8.94 7.75
N ALA A 3 6.70 9.73 6.68
CA ALA A 3 7.87 9.62 5.79
C ALA A 3 9.20 9.83 6.55
N ALA A 4 9.25 10.79 7.48
CA ALA A 4 10.44 11.01 8.31
C ALA A 4 10.70 9.84 9.28
N PHE A 5 9.65 9.29 9.90
CA PHE A 5 9.75 8.09 10.73
C PHE A 5 10.34 6.92 9.94
N LEU A 6 9.80 6.64 8.76
CA LEU A 6 10.28 5.54 7.92
C LEU A 6 11.68 5.79 7.35
N SER A 7 12.04 7.04 7.07
CA SER A 7 13.41 7.37 6.64
C SER A 7 14.47 7.01 7.69
N HIS A 8 14.09 6.93 8.97
CA HIS A 8 15.01 6.58 10.08
C HIS A 8 14.91 5.11 10.50
N ASN A 9 13.76 4.47 10.29
CA ASN A 9 13.48 3.14 10.85
C ASN A 9 13.47 2.02 9.82
N ALA A 10 13.19 2.31 8.54
CA ALA A 10 13.25 1.33 7.48
C ALA A 10 14.68 1.17 6.94
N SER A 11 15.14 -0.06 6.84
CA SER A 11 16.46 -0.43 6.32
C SER A 11 16.48 -0.50 4.79
N ALA A 12 17.64 -0.42 4.17
CA ALA A 12 17.78 -0.45 2.70
C ALA A 12 17.21 -1.72 2.03
N GLY A 13 17.15 -2.85 2.76
CA GLY A 13 16.55 -4.10 2.27
C GLY A 13 15.04 -4.20 2.44
N ASP A 14 14.45 -3.31 3.24
CA ASP A 14 13.03 -3.30 3.50
C ASP A 14 12.23 -2.75 2.32
N LEU A 15 10.93 -3.04 2.31
CA LEU A 15 9.98 -2.48 1.36
C LEU A 15 8.93 -1.65 2.08
N ILE A 16 8.65 -0.47 1.56
CA ILE A 16 7.53 0.35 2.02
C ILE A 16 6.42 0.28 0.97
N VAL A 17 5.22 -0.10 1.39
CA VAL A 17 4.02 -0.14 0.54
C VAL A 17 3.06 0.95 1.01
N VAL A 18 2.82 1.93 0.15
CA VAL A 18 1.93 3.06 0.43
C VAL A 18 0.55 2.75 -0.17
N GLN A 19 -0.43 2.50 0.70
CA GLN A 19 -1.82 2.31 0.29
C GLN A 19 -2.38 3.63 -0.22
N ASP A 20 -3.06 3.54 -1.37
CA ASP A 20 -3.56 4.64 -2.17
C ASP A 20 -2.45 5.50 -2.81
N ALA A 21 -2.47 5.52 -4.14
CA ALA A 21 -1.52 6.32 -4.93
C ALA A 21 -1.53 7.83 -4.59
N TRP A 22 -2.61 8.30 -3.97
CA TRP A 22 -2.74 9.70 -3.51
C TRP A 22 -1.80 10.02 -2.35
N GLU A 23 -1.66 9.09 -1.39
CA GLU A 23 -0.71 9.21 -0.28
C GLU A 23 0.73 9.19 -0.80
N GLY A 24 0.97 8.51 -1.92
CA GLY A 24 2.25 8.46 -2.61
C GLY A 24 2.82 9.84 -2.93
N LEU A 25 1.97 10.80 -3.31
CA LEU A 25 2.40 12.19 -3.59
C LEU A 25 3.07 12.84 -2.37
N THR A 26 2.44 12.75 -1.21
CA THR A 26 2.98 13.31 0.03
C THR A 26 4.18 12.50 0.49
N PHE A 27 4.12 11.17 0.36
CA PHE A 27 5.20 10.29 0.74
C PHE A 27 6.47 10.57 -0.09
N ASP A 28 6.38 10.62 -1.40
CA ASP A 28 7.48 10.92 -2.32
C ASP A 28 8.18 12.24 -1.99
N ARG A 29 7.38 13.26 -1.70
CA ARG A 29 7.88 14.60 -1.38
C ARG A 29 8.73 14.63 -0.12
N TYR A 30 8.44 13.82 0.89
CA TYR A 30 9.06 13.91 2.22
C TYR A 30 9.92 12.71 2.60
N TYR A 31 9.81 11.58 1.92
CA TYR A 31 10.64 10.42 2.18
C TYR A 31 12.08 10.64 1.70
N ARG A 32 13.04 10.33 2.58
CA ARG A 32 14.49 10.47 2.30
C ARG A 32 15.28 9.26 2.80
N GLY A 33 14.61 8.12 3.02
CA GLY A 33 15.24 6.88 3.44
C GLY A 33 15.87 6.11 2.28
N GLN A 34 16.40 4.93 2.61
CA GLN A 34 17.07 4.06 1.65
C GLN A 34 16.20 2.86 1.22
N ALA A 35 15.12 2.54 1.95
CA ALA A 35 14.22 1.48 1.58
C ALA A 35 13.48 1.83 0.28
N GLN A 36 13.30 0.82 -0.57
CA GLN A 36 12.44 0.97 -1.75
C GLN A 36 11.00 1.18 -1.31
N TRP A 37 10.23 1.96 -2.07
CA TRP A 37 8.81 2.09 -1.83
C TRP A 37 7.99 1.95 -3.11
N LEU A 38 6.76 1.47 -2.96
CA LEU A 38 5.78 1.30 -4.03
C LEU A 38 4.42 1.80 -3.57
N SER A 39 3.64 2.40 -4.47
CA SER A 39 2.23 2.72 -4.21
C SER A 39 1.30 1.58 -4.58
N VAL A 40 0.05 1.66 -4.14
CA VAL A 40 -1.05 0.77 -4.52
C VAL A 40 -2.13 1.58 -5.23
N PRO A 41 -2.36 1.37 -6.54
CA PRO A 41 -1.57 0.54 -7.46
C PRO A 41 -0.16 1.12 -7.68
N PRO A 42 0.77 0.32 -8.24
CA PRO A 42 2.10 0.81 -8.59
C PRO A 42 1.98 1.77 -9.78
N ILE A 43 2.42 3.01 -9.60
CA ILE A 43 2.49 4.01 -10.67
C ILE A 43 3.89 4.63 -10.71
N ASP A 44 4.34 5.03 -11.89
CA ASP A 44 5.72 5.47 -12.13
C ASP A 44 6.01 6.91 -11.69
N SER A 45 4.98 7.69 -11.34
CA SER A 45 5.16 9.10 -10.98
C SER A 45 4.18 9.54 -9.90
N HIS A 46 4.72 10.24 -8.91
CA HIS A 46 3.99 10.80 -7.78
C HIS A 46 4.20 12.32 -7.63
N GLU A 47 4.69 12.99 -8.67
CA GLU A 47 4.91 14.45 -8.63
C GLU A 47 3.61 15.24 -8.49
N VAL A 48 2.53 14.70 -9.07
CA VAL A 48 1.17 15.23 -8.99
C VAL A 48 0.17 14.08 -8.86
N HIS A 49 -1.10 14.37 -8.62
CA HIS A 49 -2.14 13.34 -8.65
C HIS A 49 -2.33 12.77 -10.05
N ARG A 50 -1.73 11.63 -10.31
CA ARG A 50 -1.74 10.93 -11.59
C ARG A 50 -2.94 9.97 -11.71
N ILE A 51 -4.16 10.56 -11.74
CA ILE A 51 -5.40 9.82 -11.95
C ILE A 51 -5.36 9.00 -13.25
N ASP A 52 -4.74 9.54 -14.28
CA ASP A 52 -4.56 8.89 -15.57
C ASP A 52 -3.77 7.57 -15.47
N LEU A 53 -2.72 7.53 -14.64
CA LEU A 53 -1.95 6.30 -14.42
C LEU A 53 -2.75 5.27 -13.61
N VAL A 54 -3.48 5.71 -12.58
CA VAL A 54 -4.36 4.80 -11.81
C VAL A 54 -5.43 4.19 -12.71
N ILE A 55 -6.02 4.98 -13.61
CA ILE A 55 -6.98 4.47 -14.61
C ILE A 55 -6.30 3.50 -15.58
N ALA A 56 -5.06 3.74 -15.98
CA ALA A 56 -4.32 2.82 -16.83
C ALA A 56 -4.15 1.46 -16.12
N GLU A 57 -3.80 1.45 -14.82
CA GLU A 57 -3.67 0.22 -14.02
C GLU A 57 -5.02 -0.53 -13.87
N MET A 58 -6.15 0.17 -13.82
CA MET A 58 -7.47 -0.48 -13.80
C MET A 58 -7.75 -1.34 -15.06
N ASN A 59 -7.07 -1.06 -16.15
CA ASN A 59 -7.18 -1.81 -17.40
C ASN A 59 -6.12 -2.92 -17.55
N GLN A 60 -5.23 -3.07 -16.56
CA GLN A 60 -4.21 -4.11 -16.54
C GLN A 60 -4.69 -5.31 -15.72
N PRO A 61 -4.74 -6.52 -16.29
CA PRO A 61 -5.23 -7.71 -15.57
C PRO A 61 -4.34 -8.08 -14.37
N GLU A 62 -3.07 -7.71 -14.41
CA GLU A 62 -2.07 -8.06 -13.39
C GLU A 62 -1.41 -6.82 -12.75
N ALA A 63 -2.14 -5.72 -12.63
CA ALA A 63 -1.65 -4.45 -12.10
C ALA A 63 -0.87 -4.62 -10.77
N MET A 64 -1.31 -5.51 -9.90
CA MET A 64 -0.71 -5.72 -8.57
C MET A 64 0.47 -6.68 -8.54
N THR A 65 0.74 -7.43 -9.61
CA THR A 65 1.83 -8.41 -9.66
C THR A 65 3.18 -7.85 -9.21
N PRO A 66 3.61 -6.64 -9.63
CA PRO A 66 4.88 -6.07 -9.18
C PRO A 66 4.94 -5.86 -7.66
N VAL A 67 3.86 -5.33 -7.05
CA VAL A 67 3.79 -5.06 -5.60
C VAL A 67 3.77 -6.36 -4.81
N LEU A 68 2.89 -7.30 -5.18
CA LEU A 68 2.75 -8.59 -4.50
C LEU A 68 4.05 -9.40 -4.55
N ARG A 69 4.72 -9.39 -5.71
CA ARG A 69 6.04 -10.02 -5.87
C ARG A 69 7.09 -9.35 -4.99
N ALA A 70 7.14 -8.02 -4.96
CA ALA A 70 8.11 -7.29 -4.13
C ALA A 70 7.91 -7.60 -2.65
N ILE A 71 6.68 -7.65 -2.15
CA ILE A 71 6.35 -8.06 -0.78
C ILE A 71 6.90 -9.46 -0.48
N THR A 72 6.58 -10.43 -1.35
CA THR A 72 7.02 -11.82 -1.16
C THR A 72 8.55 -11.93 -1.15
N VAL A 73 9.23 -11.27 -2.09
CA VAL A 73 10.70 -11.27 -2.17
C VAL A 73 11.31 -10.64 -0.91
N THR A 74 10.77 -9.53 -0.44
CA THR A 74 11.27 -8.83 0.76
C THR A 74 11.16 -9.73 1.99
N LEU A 75 9.97 -10.30 2.26
CA LEU A 75 9.76 -11.16 3.42
C LEU A 75 10.61 -12.44 3.35
N THR A 76 10.69 -13.10 2.18
CA THR A 76 11.50 -14.32 2.02
C THR A 76 13.00 -14.06 2.12
N SER A 77 13.44 -12.83 1.88
CA SER A 77 14.84 -12.40 2.07
C SER A 77 15.18 -12.02 3.51
N GLY A 78 14.21 -12.12 4.44
CA GLY A 78 14.40 -11.80 5.85
C GLY A 78 14.34 -10.29 6.17
N HIS A 79 13.78 -9.50 5.25
CA HIS A 79 13.57 -8.06 5.43
C HIS A 79 12.11 -7.76 5.78
N ASP A 80 11.87 -6.55 6.26
CA ASP A 80 10.54 -6.12 6.70
C ASP A 80 9.77 -5.42 5.60
N VAL A 81 8.44 -5.56 5.67
CA VAL A 81 7.52 -4.78 4.85
C VAL A 81 6.75 -3.80 5.74
N TRP A 82 6.81 -2.53 5.37
CA TRP A 82 6.12 -1.44 6.04
C TRP A 82 4.91 -1.00 5.23
N LEU A 83 3.72 -1.23 5.77
CA LEU A 83 2.46 -0.82 5.16
C LEU A 83 2.05 0.54 5.70
N VAL A 84 1.89 1.51 4.80
CA VAL A 84 1.47 2.89 5.10
C VAL A 84 0.09 3.11 4.49
N GLY A 85 -0.88 3.50 5.28
CA GLY A 85 -2.21 3.75 4.75
C GLY A 85 -3.23 4.25 5.76
N SER A 86 -4.27 4.87 5.27
CA SER A 86 -5.41 5.35 6.06
C SER A 86 -6.47 4.27 6.34
N ILE A 87 -6.37 3.13 5.67
CA ILE A 87 -7.34 2.04 5.83
C ILE A 87 -6.83 1.07 6.89
N PRO A 88 -7.51 0.92 8.04
CA PRO A 88 -7.11 -0.01 9.09
C PRO A 88 -7.07 -1.45 8.59
N ILE A 89 -5.98 -2.17 8.86
CA ILE A 89 -5.83 -3.60 8.53
C ILE A 89 -6.96 -4.45 9.12
N ALA A 90 -7.45 -4.11 10.31
CA ALA A 90 -8.57 -4.79 10.95
C ALA A 90 -9.81 -4.89 10.02
N ARG A 91 -10.00 -3.94 9.10
CA ARG A 91 -11.07 -3.99 8.10
C ARG A 91 -10.95 -5.17 7.15
N TRP A 92 -9.72 -5.61 6.87
CA TRP A 92 -9.47 -6.66 5.87
C TRP A 92 -9.24 -8.04 6.48
N ARG A 93 -8.91 -8.12 7.78
CA ARG A 93 -8.55 -9.37 8.45
C ARG A 93 -9.61 -10.48 8.30
N ASP A 94 -10.88 -10.10 8.39
CA ASP A 94 -12.01 -11.03 8.32
C ASP A 94 -12.90 -10.76 7.08
N ALA A 95 -12.45 -9.93 6.16
CA ALA A 95 -13.21 -9.62 4.96
C ALA A 95 -13.15 -10.80 3.98
N PRO A 96 -14.28 -11.19 3.36
CA PRO A 96 -14.25 -12.18 2.30
C PRO A 96 -13.40 -11.66 1.13
N PRO A 97 -12.79 -12.56 0.33
CA PRO A 97 -12.06 -12.17 -0.87
C PRO A 97 -12.94 -11.25 -1.73
N GLY A 98 -12.41 -10.08 -2.05
CA GLY A 98 -13.10 -9.12 -2.90
C GLY A 98 -13.28 -9.67 -4.31
N GLN A 99 -14.43 -9.40 -4.91
CA GLN A 99 -14.62 -9.70 -6.33
C GLN A 99 -13.78 -8.73 -7.16
N THR A 100 -13.13 -9.25 -8.21
CA THR A 100 -12.43 -8.42 -9.19
C THR A 100 -13.42 -7.41 -9.79
N PRO A 101 -13.17 -6.10 -9.66
CA PRO A 101 -14.02 -5.10 -10.26
C PRO A 101 -14.08 -5.26 -11.79
N LEU A 102 -15.22 -4.93 -12.37
CA LEU A 102 -15.33 -4.89 -13.83
C LEU A 102 -14.52 -3.71 -14.38
N PRO A 103 -13.82 -3.89 -15.53
CA PRO A 103 -13.12 -2.79 -16.17
C PRO A 103 -14.07 -1.61 -16.44
N PRO A 104 -13.63 -0.36 -16.23
CA PRO A 104 -14.46 0.80 -16.49
C PRO A 104 -14.80 0.90 -17.98
N ARG A 105 -16.06 1.19 -18.29
CA ARG A 105 -16.44 1.47 -19.68
C ARG A 105 -15.96 2.86 -20.09
N PRO A 106 -15.47 3.06 -21.31
CA PRO A 106 -14.97 4.37 -21.76
C PRO A 106 -15.94 5.53 -21.59
N SER A 107 -17.26 5.27 -21.70
CA SER A 107 -18.33 6.26 -21.54
C SER A 107 -18.58 6.66 -20.05
N GLU A 108 -18.06 5.90 -19.10
CA GLU A 108 -18.30 6.06 -17.68
C GLU A 108 -17.09 6.68 -16.96
N MET A 109 -16.00 6.89 -17.67
CA MET A 109 -14.69 7.34 -17.15
C MET A 109 -14.64 8.74 -16.48
N PRO A 110 -15.55 9.71 -16.70
CA PRO A 110 -15.37 11.03 -16.12
C PRO A 110 -15.61 11.11 -14.61
N THR A 111 -16.17 10.10 -13.97
CA THR A 111 -16.73 10.23 -12.61
C THR A 111 -15.85 9.73 -11.47
N GLY A 112 -14.69 9.13 -11.75
CA GLY A 112 -13.83 8.55 -10.68
C GLY A 112 -14.50 7.47 -9.83
N TRP A 113 -15.72 7.12 -10.15
CA TRP A 113 -16.62 6.25 -9.38
C TRP A 113 -16.06 4.85 -9.18
N TRP A 114 -15.34 4.37 -10.18
CA TRP A 114 -14.76 3.02 -10.24
C TRP A 114 -13.51 2.86 -9.39
N MET A 115 -12.80 3.94 -9.13
CA MET A 115 -11.52 3.89 -8.39
C MET A 115 -11.68 3.31 -7.00
N GLY A 116 -12.73 3.67 -6.27
CA GLY A 116 -12.96 3.18 -4.91
C GLY A 116 -13.03 1.65 -4.82
N SER A 117 -13.67 1.00 -5.80
CA SER A 117 -13.77 -0.46 -5.84
C SER A 117 -12.42 -1.12 -6.16
N TYR A 118 -11.67 -0.55 -7.12
CA TYR A 118 -10.35 -1.04 -7.47
C TYR A 118 -9.34 -0.83 -6.34
N LEU A 119 -9.28 0.35 -5.75
CA LEU A 119 -8.40 0.63 -4.61
C LEU A 119 -8.70 -0.31 -3.44
N SER A 120 -9.99 -0.53 -3.14
CA SER A 120 -10.40 -1.48 -2.11
C SER A 120 -9.91 -2.90 -2.42
N TRP A 121 -10.06 -3.35 -3.66
CA TRP A 121 -9.66 -4.68 -4.09
C TRP A 121 -8.13 -4.85 -4.09
N TRP A 122 -7.39 -3.86 -4.60
CA TRP A 122 -5.93 -3.88 -4.58
C TRP A 122 -5.35 -3.85 -3.16
N ASN A 123 -5.89 -2.99 -2.30
CA ASN A 123 -5.48 -2.93 -0.90
C ASN A 123 -5.80 -4.22 -0.14
N GLN A 124 -6.90 -4.88 -0.47
CA GLN A 124 -7.23 -6.19 0.09
C GLN A 124 -6.20 -7.26 -0.31
N GLN A 125 -5.78 -7.31 -1.57
CA GLN A 125 -4.75 -8.26 -2.02
C GLN A 125 -3.44 -8.08 -1.24
N VAL A 126 -2.97 -6.84 -1.11
CA VAL A 126 -1.75 -6.54 -0.33
C VAL A 126 -1.90 -6.97 1.12
N THR A 127 -3.01 -6.59 1.75
CA THR A 127 -3.22 -6.87 3.17
C THR A 127 -3.37 -8.36 3.42
N THR A 128 -4.12 -9.09 2.58
CA THR A 128 -4.28 -10.54 2.67
C THR A 128 -2.92 -11.23 2.54
N LEU A 129 -2.12 -10.87 1.53
CA LEU A 129 -0.77 -11.44 1.36
C LEU A 129 0.09 -11.23 2.60
N LEU A 130 0.09 -10.03 3.17
CA LEU A 130 0.88 -9.71 4.36
C LEU A 130 0.41 -10.50 5.59
N LEU A 131 -0.89 -10.58 5.84
CA LEU A 131 -1.46 -11.32 6.96
C LEU A 131 -1.22 -12.83 6.85
N ASP A 132 -1.24 -13.37 5.62
CA ASP A 132 -1.04 -14.79 5.39
C ASP A 132 0.43 -15.21 5.47
N HIS A 133 1.36 -14.32 5.07
CA HIS A 133 2.76 -14.67 4.89
C HIS A 133 3.74 -14.01 5.87
N ALA A 134 3.35 -12.99 6.65
CA ALA A 134 4.19 -12.46 7.70
C ALA A 134 3.97 -13.18 9.03
N GLU A 135 5.06 -13.49 9.74
CA GLU A 135 5.00 -14.09 11.08
C GLU A 135 4.57 -13.09 12.14
N GLN A 136 4.98 -11.84 11.98
CA GLN A 136 4.77 -10.78 12.95
C GLN A 136 4.13 -9.55 12.28
N GLU A 137 3.21 -8.95 13.01
CA GLU A 137 2.55 -7.70 12.66
C GLU A 137 2.67 -6.74 13.84
N LYS A 138 3.12 -5.53 13.60
CA LYS A 138 3.25 -4.49 14.62
C LYS A 138 2.73 -3.15 14.11
N VAL A 139 1.69 -2.63 14.75
CA VAL A 139 1.25 -1.25 14.51
C VAL A 139 2.22 -0.29 15.18
N GLU A 140 2.80 0.61 14.41
CA GLU A 140 3.74 1.61 14.92
C GLU A 140 2.98 2.85 15.39
N THR A 141 3.30 3.30 16.60
CA THR A 141 2.77 4.54 17.14
C THR A 141 3.71 5.69 16.82
N ILE A 142 3.27 6.63 15.99
CA ILE A 142 4.06 7.80 15.60
C ILE A 142 3.52 9.00 16.36
N ALA A 143 4.30 9.51 17.31
CA ALA A 143 3.93 10.69 18.08
C ALA A 143 3.82 11.93 17.19
N ALA A 144 2.65 12.57 17.20
CA ALA A 144 2.44 13.84 16.53
C ALA A 144 2.82 15.00 17.44
N PRO A 145 3.51 16.03 16.94
CA PRO A 145 3.84 17.22 17.74
C PRO A 145 2.63 18.13 18.02
N GLY A 146 1.47 17.81 17.49
CA GLY A 146 0.23 18.58 17.62
C GLY A 146 -0.99 17.80 17.11
N PRO A 147 -2.18 18.43 17.06
CA PRO A 147 -3.38 17.79 16.56
C PRO A 147 -3.19 17.41 15.08
N VAL A 148 -3.51 16.16 14.77
CA VAL A 148 -3.45 15.62 13.42
C VAL A 148 -4.85 15.71 12.80
N ASN A 149 -4.91 16.17 11.56
CA ASN A 149 -6.12 16.12 10.76
C ASN A 149 -6.43 14.63 10.45
N HIS A 150 -7.69 14.23 10.56
CA HIS A 150 -8.08 12.85 10.31
C HIS A 150 -7.78 12.34 8.88
N PHE A 151 -7.58 13.24 7.92
CA PHE A 151 -7.10 12.89 6.57
C PHE A 151 -5.58 12.67 6.51
N GLU A 152 -4.86 13.08 7.54
CA GLU A 152 -3.41 12.93 7.68
C GLU A 152 -3.03 11.88 8.73
N ASP A 153 -4.04 11.27 9.38
CA ASP A 153 -3.88 10.19 10.36
C ASP A 153 -3.65 8.87 9.60
N VAL A 154 -2.43 8.70 9.15
CA VAL A 154 -2.01 7.56 8.35
C VAL A 154 -1.33 6.54 9.26
N SER A 155 -1.87 5.34 9.28
CA SER A 155 -1.31 4.22 10.04
C SER A 155 -0.04 3.68 9.39
N VAL A 156 0.90 3.22 10.23
CA VAL A 156 2.07 2.45 9.78
C VAL A 156 2.05 1.11 10.47
N VAL A 157 2.13 0.04 9.69
CA VAL A 157 2.21 -1.32 10.21
C VAL A 157 3.43 -2.01 9.63
N ARG A 158 4.27 -2.54 10.53
CA ARG A 158 5.44 -3.33 10.18
C ARG A 158 5.09 -4.80 10.16
N PHE A 159 5.45 -5.47 9.09
CA PHE A 159 5.36 -6.91 8.93
C PHE A 159 6.75 -7.50 8.84
N ALA A 160 7.03 -8.52 9.65
CA ALA A 160 8.34 -9.15 9.75
C ALA A 160 8.25 -10.67 9.76
N GLY A 161 9.32 -11.32 9.30
CA GLY A 161 9.40 -12.77 9.18
C GLY A 161 8.52 -13.31 8.06
N TYR A 162 8.89 -14.47 7.55
CA TYR A 162 8.13 -15.16 6.50
C TYR A 162 7.62 -16.50 6.99
N LYS A 163 6.34 -16.75 6.80
CA LYS A 163 5.70 -18.07 6.99
C LYS A 163 5.07 -18.54 5.68
N PRO A 164 5.07 -19.85 5.37
CA PRO A 164 4.25 -20.38 4.29
C PRO A 164 2.79 -20.01 4.51
N GLY A 165 2.11 -19.61 3.45
CA GLY A 165 0.68 -19.32 3.52
C GLY A 165 -0.16 -20.57 3.85
N PRO A 166 -1.44 -20.39 4.20
CA PRO A 166 -2.35 -21.50 4.35
C PRO A 166 -2.47 -22.29 3.03
N GLU A 167 -2.49 -23.63 3.13
CA GLU A 167 -2.71 -24.54 1.99
C GLU A 167 -4.16 -24.46 1.52
#